data_a7bd9ddbd1698f309910d54128a54ef0
#
_entry.id   a7bd9ddbd1698f309910d54128a54ef0
#
_cell.length_a   1.000
_cell.length_b   1.000
_cell.length_c   1.000
_cell.angle_alpha   90.00
_cell.angle_beta   90.00
_cell.angle_gamma   90.00
#
_symmetry.space_group_name_H-M   'P 1'
#
loop_
_entity.id
_entity.type
_entity.pdbx_description
1 polymer ?
#
loop_
_entity_poly.entity_id
_entity_poly.type
_entity_poly.pdbx_seq_one_letter_code
_entity_poly.pdbx_strand_id
1 'polypeptide(L)'
;MSYTVLHRDDLPRDESTYEFVGSQHEDTEISFIWVDMRPGGKIRLHKHPYKEIFIIQEGIATFTVGSTILEAHAGQIIIVPAEVPHKFMNLSGKPLKQIDIHLNRQFITDWLEE
;
A
#
# COMPACT_ATOMS: atom_id res chain seq x y z
N MET A 1 6.55 31.64 1.41
CA MET A 1 6.14 30.27 1.14
C MET A 1 7.02 29.31 1.91
N SER A 2 6.43 28.33 2.57
CA SER A 2 7.15 27.31 3.33
C SER A 2 6.94 25.95 2.67
N TYR A 3 7.78 25.01 3.03
CA TYR A 3 7.69 23.63 2.58
C TYR A 3 8.04 22.70 3.73
N THR A 4 7.67 21.44 3.58
CA THR A 4 7.93 20.41 4.59
C THR A 4 8.78 19.30 3.97
N VAL A 5 9.82 18.88 4.68
CA VAL A 5 10.67 17.75 4.29
C VAL A 5 10.58 16.70 5.39
N LEU A 6 10.22 15.49 5.00
CA LEU A 6 10.13 14.36 5.91
C LEU A 6 11.06 13.26 5.43
N HIS A 7 11.48 12.40 6.33
CA HIS A 7 12.21 11.19 5.99
C HIS A 7 11.33 9.99 6.33
N ARG A 8 11.36 8.98 5.45
CA ARG A 8 10.59 7.75 5.64
C ARG A 8 10.78 7.14 7.03
N ASP A 9 12.00 7.14 7.52
CA ASP A 9 12.33 6.47 8.78
C ASP A 9 11.73 7.18 10.01
N ASP A 10 11.20 8.39 9.83
CA ASP A 10 10.52 9.14 10.88
C ASP A 10 9.00 8.86 10.90
N LEU A 11 8.50 8.12 9.93
CA LEU A 11 7.08 7.75 9.86
C LEU A 11 6.79 6.56 10.79
N PRO A 12 5.55 6.42 11.28
CA PRO A 12 5.15 5.23 12.01
C PRO A 12 5.45 3.97 11.20
N ARG A 13 6.05 2.99 11.85
CA ARG A 13 6.51 1.78 11.19
C ARG A 13 5.91 0.53 11.82
N ASP A 14 5.47 -0.39 10.97
CA ASP A 14 5.20 -1.77 11.33
C ASP A 14 6.23 -2.66 10.63
N GLU A 15 6.10 -3.98 10.71
CA GLU A 15 7.11 -4.95 10.23
C GLU A 15 7.54 -4.72 8.78
N SER A 16 6.60 -4.44 7.90
CA SER A 16 6.85 -4.31 6.45
C SER A 16 6.48 -2.94 5.90
N THR A 17 6.01 -2.01 6.72
CA THR A 17 5.35 -0.81 6.23
C THR A 17 5.74 0.42 7.02
N TYR A 18 5.77 1.58 6.31
CA TYR A 18 5.85 2.91 6.90
C TYR A 18 4.61 3.66 6.47
N GLU A 19 3.95 4.36 7.39
CA GLU A 19 2.66 4.98 7.13
C GLU A 19 2.74 6.50 7.10
N PHE A 20 2.33 7.09 5.98
CA PHE A 20 2.13 8.54 5.86
C PHE A 20 0.63 8.80 5.90
N VAL A 21 0.15 9.43 6.97
CA VAL A 21 -1.25 9.81 7.11
C VAL A 21 -1.39 11.28 6.72
N GLY A 22 -2.05 11.56 5.60
CA GLY A 22 -2.10 12.89 5.00
C GLY A 22 -2.63 13.96 5.95
N SER A 23 -3.65 13.65 6.76
CA SER A 23 -4.23 14.60 7.71
C SER A 23 -3.23 15.08 8.77
N GLN A 24 -2.15 14.32 9.01
CA GLN A 24 -1.12 14.64 10.00
C GLN A 24 0.05 15.44 9.40
N HIS A 25 0.07 15.62 8.09
CA HIS A 25 1.16 16.27 7.37
C HIS A 25 0.61 17.31 6.41
N GLU A 26 0.46 18.55 6.90
CA GLU A 26 -0.03 19.69 6.11
C GLU A 26 -1.43 19.45 5.51
N ASP A 27 -2.25 18.63 6.16
CA ASP A 27 -3.59 18.25 5.66
C ASP A 27 -3.55 17.85 4.18
N THR A 28 -2.64 16.96 3.86
CA THR A 28 -2.43 16.44 2.51
C THR A 28 -3.57 15.49 2.15
N GLU A 29 -4.04 15.57 0.91
CA GLU A 29 -5.26 14.91 0.44
C GLU A 29 -5.11 13.41 0.15
N ILE A 30 -3.91 12.89 0.32
CA ILE A 30 -3.65 11.44 0.19
C ILE A 30 -2.97 10.93 1.45
N SER A 31 -3.06 9.62 1.63
CA SER A 31 -2.21 8.88 2.55
C SER A 31 -1.48 7.81 1.76
N PHE A 32 -0.34 7.34 2.24
CA PHE A 32 0.33 6.25 1.53
C PHE A 32 1.08 5.36 2.51
N ILE A 33 1.30 4.14 2.07
CA ILE A 33 2.08 3.15 2.78
C ILE A 33 3.32 2.86 1.93
N TRP A 34 4.47 3.03 2.54
CA TRP A 34 5.74 2.64 1.94
C TRP A 34 6.01 1.20 2.35
N VAL A 35 5.93 0.27 1.41
CA VAL A 35 6.08 -1.16 1.68
C VAL A 35 7.49 -1.60 1.35
N ASP A 36 8.11 -2.27 2.32
CA ASP A 36 9.40 -2.94 2.18
C ASP A 36 9.23 -4.31 2.82
N MET A 37 8.81 -5.28 2.02
CA MET A 37 8.30 -6.57 2.49
C MET A 37 9.24 -7.70 2.13
N ARG A 38 9.66 -8.44 3.14
CA ARG A 38 10.49 -9.64 2.97
C ARG A 38 9.68 -10.77 2.33
N PRO A 39 10.36 -11.80 1.77
CA PRO A 39 9.67 -13.00 1.29
C PRO A 39 8.76 -13.61 2.36
N GLY A 40 7.57 -14.02 1.94
CA GLY A 40 6.55 -14.57 2.84
C GLY A 40 5.67 -13.54 3.53
N GLY A 41 5.98 -12.25 3.42
CA GLY A 41 5.13 -11.20 3.96
C GLY A 41 3.81 -11.10 3.21
N LYS A 42 2.76 -10.64 3.91
CA LYS A 42 1.42 -10.53 3.31
C LYS A 42 0.60 -9.46 4.01
N ILE A 43 -0.37 -8.95 3.26
CA ILE A 43 -1.46 -8.10 3.78
C ILE A 43 -2.77 -8.84 3.55
N ARG A 44 -3.58 -8.95 4.59
CA ARG A 44 -4.84 -9.69 4.59
C ARG A 44 -5.90 -9.02 3.72
N LEU A 45 -6.93 -9.77 3.36
CA LEU A 45 -8.03 -9.26 2.54
C LEU A 45 -8.76 -8.14 3.25
N HIS A 46 -8.96 -7.05 2.52
CA HIS A 46 -9.61 -5.83 3.02
C HIS A 46 -10.13 -4.99 1.86
N LYS A 47 -10.87 -3.94 2.19
CA LYS A 47 -11.32 -2.95 1.21
C LYS A 47 -11.35 -1.56 1.83
N HIS A 48 -11.45 -0.56 0.97
CA HIS A 48 -11.49 0.85 1.35
C HIS A 48 -12.67 1.55 0.65
N PRO A 49 -13.24 2.60 1.25
CA PRO A 49 -14.30 3.38 0.60
C PRO A 49 -13.75 4.36 -0.46
N TYR A 50 -12.49 4.23 -0.84
CA TYR A 50 -11.81 5.08 -1.82
C TYR A 50 -10.91 4.22 -2.70
N LYS A 51 -10.44 4.82 -3.79
CA LYS A 51 -9.52 4.17 -4.74
C LYS A 51 -8.12 4.09 -4.15
N GLU A 52 -7.42 3.00 -4.44
CA GLU A 52 -6.04 2.82 -4.08
C GLU A 52 -5.18 2.56 -5.31
N ILE A 53 -3.97 3.12 -5.34
CA ILE A 53 -3.01 2.96 -6.43
C ILE A 53 -1.75 2.32 -5.86
N PHE A 54 -1.32 1.22 -6.46
CA PHE A 54 -0.10 0.53 -6.07
C PHE A 54 0.97 0.75 -7.14
N ILE A 55 2.15 1.18 -6.72
CA ILE A 55 3.30 1.36 -7.61
C ILE A 55 4.35 0.34 -7.19
N ILE A 56 4.62 -0.64 -8.06
CA ILE A 56 5.61 -1.69 -7.77
C ILE A 56 6.99 -1.18 -8.20
N GLN A 57 7.90 -1.08 -7.24
CA GLN A 57 9.25 -0.56 -7.48
C GLN A 57 10.28 -1.68 -7.65
N GLU A 58 10.14 -2.77 -6.88
CA GLU A 58 11.09 -3.88 -6.91
C GLU A 58 10.36 -5.17 -6.51
N GLY A 59 10.69 -6.27 -7.17
CA GLY A 59 10.15 -7.57 -6.84
C GLY A 59 8.84 -7.88 -7.53
N ILE A 60 8.13 -8.86 -6.98
CA ILE A 60 6.87 -9.37 -7.54
C ILE A 60 5.86 -9.48 -6.41
N ALA A 61 4.71 -8.84 -6.58
CA ALA A 61 3.60 -8.96 -5.65
C ALA A 61 2.51 -9.84 -6.26
N THR A 62 2.02 -10.81 -5.50
CA THR A 62 0.87 -11.61 -5.91
C THR A 62 -0.38 -10.99 -5.30
N PHE A 63 -1.21 -10.40 -6.15
CA PHE A 63 -2.44 -9.72 -5.75
C PHE A 63 -3.65 -10.60 -5.96
N THR A 64 -4.60 -10.49 -5.04
CA THR A 64 -5.98 -10.90 -5.28
C THR A 64 -6.81 -9.63 -5.29
N VAL A 65 -7.53 -9.37 -6.39
CA VAL A 65 -8.39 -8.20 -6.55
C VAL A 65 -9.76 -8.72 -6.96
N GLY A 66 -10.74 -8.60 -6.06
CA GLY A 66 -12.01 -9.27 -6.24
C GLY A 66 -11.79 -10.78 -6.32
N SER A 67 -12.17 -11.40 -7.44
CA SER A 67 -11.96 -12.83 -7.70
C SER A 67 -10.74 -13.12 -8.58
N THR A 68 -9.98 -12.11 -8.97
CA THR A 68 -8.85 -12.24 -9.89
C THR A 68 -7.54 -12.29 -9.12
N ILE A 69 -6.68 -13.26 -9.48
CA ILE A 69 -5.33 -13.37 -8.95
C ILE A 69 -4.38 -12.95 -10.07
N LEU A 70 -3.43 -12.08 -9.76
CA LEU A 70 -2.47 -11.58 -10.72
C LEU A 70 -1.10 -11.36 -10.08
N GLU A 71 -0.05 -11.42 -10.89
CA GLU A 71 1.30 -11.05 -10.49
C GLU A 71 1.60 -9.63 -10.99
N ALA A 72 2.07 -8.80 -10.07
CA ALA A 72 2.47 -7.44 -10.38
C ALA A 72 3.99 -7.33 -10.27
N HIS A 73 4.62 -6.81 -11.29
CA HIS A 73 6.09 -6.72 -11.42
C HIS A 73 6.57 -5.28 -11.31
N ALA A 74 7.84 -5.13 -10.99
CA ALA A 74 8.48 -3.81 -10.92
C ALA A 74 8.20 -2.98 -12.18
N GLY A 75 7.80 -1.73 -11.97
CA GLY A 75 7.40 -0.80 -13.02
C GLY A 75 5.91 -0.81 -13.33
N GLN A 76 5.14 -1.74 -12.77
CA GLN A 76 3.70 -1.80 -12.99
C GLN A 76 2.94 -0.96 -11.96
N ILE A 77 1.79 -0.47 -12.38
CA ILE A 77 0.86 0.29 -11.56
C ILE A 77 -0.47 -0.47 -11.55
N ILE A 78 -1.03 -0.67 -10.35
CA ILE A 78 -2.32 -1.31 -10.18
C ILE A 78 -3.26 -0.30 -9.58
N ILE A 79 -4.45 -0.17 -10.15
CA ILE A 79 -5.50 0.70 -9.62
C ILE A 79 -6.63 -0.20 -9.14
N VAL A 80 -6.95 -0.12 -7.85
CA VAL A 80 -8.07 -0.85 -7.26
C VAL A 80 -9.19 0.13 -6.96
N PRO A 81 -10.38 -0.06 -7.56
CA PRO A 81 -11.52 0.82 -7.30
C PRO A 81 -11.98 0.77 -5.84
N ALA A 82 -12.71 1.81 -5.44
CA ALA A 82 -13.35 1.84 -4.12
C ALA A 82 -14.23 0.59 -3.91
N GLU A 83 -14.24 0.08 -2.68
CA GLU A 83 -15.07 -1.04 -2.22
C GLU A 83 -14.71 -2.41 -2.81
N VAL A 84 -13.65 -2.51 -3.61
CA VAL A 84 -13.22 -3.80 -4.17
C VAL A 84 -12.29 -4.50 -3.18
N PRO A 85 -12.64 -5.70 -2.69
CA PRO A 85 -11.77 -6.47 -1.80
C PRO A 85 -10.44 -6.81 -2.46
N HIS A 86 -9.35 -6.69 -1.72
CA HIS A 86 -8.02 -7.00 -2.24
C HIS A 86 -7.06 -7.40 -1.14
N LYS A 87 -6.02 -8.10 -1.54
CA LYS A 87 -4.87 -8.46 -0.70
C LYS A 87 -3.66 -8.69 -1.58
N PHE A 88 -2.48 -8.72 -0.97
CA PHE A 88 -1.28 -9.12 -1.68
C PHE A 88 -0.30 -9.85 -0.77
N MET A 89 0.61 -10.58 -1.39
CA MET A 89 1.67 -11.28 -0.69
C MET A 89 2.94 -11.32 -1.54
N ASN A 90 4.05 -11.44 -0.85
CA ASN A 90 5.35 -11.65 -1.48
C ASN A 90 5.68 -13.14 -1.46
N LEU A 91 5.32 -13.86 -2.52
CA LEU A 91 5.62 -15.28 -2.69
C LEU A 91 6.96 -15.52 -3.38
N SER A 92 7.65 -14.46 -3.83
CA SER A 92 8.97 -14.57 -4.43
C SER A 92 10.04 -14.75 -3.35
N GLY A 93 11.22 -15.22 -3.75
CA GLY A 93 12.36 -15.33 -2.84
C GLY A 93 13.15 -14.03 -2.64
N LYS A 94 12.60 -12.89 -3.07
CA LYS A 94 13.28 -11.58 -3.05
C LYS A 94 12.42 -10.53 -2.37
N PRO A 95 13.00 -9.42 -1.90
CA PRO A 95 12.22 -8.34 -1.31
C PRO A 95 11.20 -7.75 -2.28
N LEU A 96 10.07 -7.32 -1.75
CA LEU A 96 9.05 -6.57 -2.46
C LEU A 96 9.05 -5.13 -1.95
N LYS A 97 9.22 -4.18 -2.86
CA LYS A 97 9.16 -2.74 -2.55
C LYS A 97 8.10 -2.09 -3.41
N GLN A 98 7.15 -1.43 -2.76
CA GLN A 98 6.06 -0.75 -3.44
C GLN A 98 5.56 0.43 -2.62
N ILE A 99 4.84 1.32 -3.29
CA ILE A 99 4.15 2.43 -2.64
C ILE A 99 2.66 2.23 -2.89
N ASP A 100 1.88 2.21 -1.80
CA ASP A 100 0.44 2.04 -1.83
C ASP A 100 -0.20 3.39 -1.51
N ILE A 101 -0.83 4.02 -2.50
CA ILE A 101 -1.41 5.35 -2.38
C ILE A 101 -2.91 5.24 -2.16
N HIS A 102 -3.38 5.74 -1.02
CA HIS A 102 -4.78 5.82 -0.64
C HIS A 102 -5.29 7.23 -0.95
N LEU A 103 -6.34 7.34 -1.76
CA LEU A 103 -6.88 8.65 -2.15
C LEU A 103 -7.79 9.20 -1.05
N ASN A 104 -7.22 9.37 0.13
CA ASN A 104 -7.91 9.90 1.29
C ASN A 104 -6.88 10.45 2.29
N ARG A 105 -7.31 11.39 3.13
CA ARG A 105 -6.44 11.99 4.15
C ARG A 105 -6.15 11.05 5.32
N GLN A 106 -6.89 9.96 5.44
CA GLN A 106 -6.75 8.97 6.51
C GLN A 106 -6.89 7.58 5.92
N PHE A 107 -6.34 6.58 6.62
CA PHE A 107 -6.58 5.18 6.28
C PHE A 107 -7.93 4.76 6.86
N ILE A 108 -8.83 4.33 5.98
CA ILE A 108 -10.11 3.75 6.35
C ILE A 108 -10.14 2.35 5.77
N THR A 109 -10.04 1.34 6.61
CA THR A 109 -9.88 -0.04 6.16
C THR A 109 -10.95 -0.92 6.80
N ASP A 110 -11.64 -1.68 5.97
CA ASP A 110 -12.58 -2.70 6.38
C ASP A 110 -11.92 -4.05 6.18
N TRP A 111 -11.48 -4.67 7.27
CA TRP A 111 -10.79 -5.97 7.23
C TRP A 111 -11.79 -7.08 7.04
N LEU A 112 -11.57 -7.91 6.02
CA LEU A 112 -12.45 -9.01 5.63
C LEU A 112 -11.88 -10.39 6.01
N GLU A 113 -10.62 -10.43 6.46
CA GLU A 113 -9.96 -11.61 7.02
C GLU A 113 -9.33 -11.25 8.37
N GLU A 114 -9.23 -12.22 9.24
CA GLU A 114 -8.56 -12.05 10.53
C GLU A 114 -7.06 -12.29 10.45
#